data_d6b5853c49a4993a097209d8b82b6a1a
#
_entry.id   d6b5853c49a4993a097209d8b82b6a1a
#
_cell.length_a   1.000
_cell.length_b   1.000
_cell.length_c   1.000
_cell.angle_alpha   90.00
_cell.angle_beta   90.00
_cell.angle_gamma   90.00
#
_symmetry.space_group_name_H-M   'P 1'
#
loop_
_entity.id
_entity.type
_entity.pdbx_description
1 polymer ?
#
loop_
_entity_poly.entity_id
_entity_poly.type
_entity_poly.pdbx_seq_one_letter_code
_entity_poly.pdbx_strand_id
1 'polypeptide(L)'
;MKQAKKIFTRMCLNNWGGINHKILEFHEYVNLFSGKSGSGKSTVMDAIQVILYGSFSPSFLNKAADDAKNRRSVLSYLRGEQKDGTANREGQDFCSQIVLELQDTGTKQYVCMGIAFEVRKNDSEIRKFVYFSHLGKMPEGGYLTAEGYPYSNQEIRALTETRMKETAKGGRAELNRIYPSREAYISTLYDQILGYIDGNRFMTMEKSAIALKMSNGTGQFIRDYMFPKSEGDTIETISEQLGAYRDIKEKIDVLENKIGMLKKVRETGQKLTMTRADIVKQQAVIRCIDIEDLKNRIDALLQDQDRTQERLRELRQ
;
A
#
# COMPACT_ATOMS: atom_id res chain seq x y z
N MET A 1 23.35 11.51 -6.14
CA MET A 1 22.39 10.40 -5.88
C MET A 1 21.17 10.63 -6.75
N LYS A 2 20.72 9.65 -7.55
CA LYS A 2 19.44 9.79 -8.27
C LYS A 2 18.32 9.83 -7.25
N GLN A 3 17.48 10.86 -7.32
CA GLN A 3 16.31 11.00 -6.45
C GLN A 3 15.38 9.80 -6.64
N ALA A 4 14.96 9.16 -5.55
CA ALA A 4 14.01 8.06 -5.59
C ALA A 4 12.69 8.54 -6.18
N LYS A 5 12.15 7.79 -7.15
CA LYS A 5 10.89 8.11 -7.86
C LYS A 5 9.90 6.97 -7.69
N LYS A 6 8.63 7.31 -7.80
CA LYS A 6 7.55 6.33 -7.98
C LYS A 6 7.18 6.31 -9.44
N ILE A 7 7.24 5.14 -10.06
CA ILE A 7 6.92 4.95 -11.48
C ILE A 7 5.82 3.90 -11.64
N PHE A 8 4.94 4.11 -12.58
CA PHE A 8 4.02 3.06 -13.03
C PHE A 8 4.81 2.05 -13.87
N THR A 9 4.63 0.76 -13.59
CA THR A 9 5.31 -0.31 -14.32
C THR A 9 4.36 -1.15 -15.15
N ARG A 10 3.20 -1.48 -14.61
CA ARG A 10 2.19 -2.26 -15.32
C ARG A 10 0.77 -1.84 -14.96
N MET A 11 -0.16 -2.13 -15.83
CA MET A 11 -1.59 -2.00 -15.58
C MET A 11 -2.32 -3.25 -16.04
N CYS A 12 -3.18 -3.79 -15.19
CA CYS A 12 -4.07 -4.88 -15.54
C CYS A 12 -5.50 -4.37 -15.70
N LEU A 13 -6.12 -4.77 -16.80
CA LEU A 13 -7.52 -4.52 -17.12
C LEU A 13 -8.21 -5.86 -17.35
N ASN A 14 -9.15 -6.22 -16.50
CA ASN A 14 -10.01 -7.38 -16.64
C ASN A 14 -11.46 -6.92 -16.78
N ASN A 15 -12.11 -7.30 -17.86
CA ASN A 15 -13.51 -6.95 -18.14
C ASN A 15 -13.79 -5.42 -18.06
N TRP A 16 -12.94 -4.61 -18.73
CA TRP A 16 -13.05 -3.17 -18.77
C TRP A 16 -13.22 -2.65 -20.19
N GLY A 17 -14.35 -1.99 -20.51
CA GLY A 17 -14.71 -1.61 -21.87
C GLY A 17 -14.80 -2.83 -22.78
N GLY A 18 -14.25 -2.73 -23.96
CA GLY A 18 -14.11 -3.86 -24.90
C GLY A 18 -12.96 -4.83 -24.56
N ILE A 19 -12.25 -4.61 -23.46
CA ILE A 19 -11.08 -5.41 -23.06
C ILE A 19 -11.53 -6.49 -22.09
N ASN A 20 -11.35 -7.76 -22.44
CA ASN A 20 -11.63 -8.88 -21.55
C ASN A 20 -10.47 -9.09 -20.57
N HIS A 21 -9.23 -9.15 -21.10
CA HIS A 21 -8.01 -9.23 -20.29
C HIS A 21 -6.86 -8.55 -21.04
N LYS A 22 -6.14 -7.67 -20.35
CA LYS A 22 -4.94 -7.04 -20.88
C LYS A 22 -4.02 -6.59 -19.76
N ILE A 23 -2.75 -6.94 -19.88
CA ILE A 23 -1.68 -6.33 -19.11
C ILE A 23 -0.93 -5.38 -20.02
N LEU A 24 -0.82 -4.13 -19.60
CA LEU A 24 -0.06 -3.08 -20.28
C LEU A 24 1.22 -2.83 -19.47
N GLU A 25 2.35 -2.74 -20.15
CA GLU A 25 3.62 -2.34 -19.57
C GLU A 25 3.87 -0.86 -19.82
N PHE A 26 4.38 -0.16 -18.81
CA PHE A 26 4.70 1.26 -18.88
C PHE A 26 6.21 1.47 -18.87
N HIS A 27 6.65 2.36 -19.74
CA HIS A 27 8.00 2.90 -19.70
C HIS A 27 8.10 4.02 -18.66
N GLU A 28 9.28 4.20 -18.05
CA GLU A 28 9.52 5.14 -16.95
C GLU A 28 9.16 6.60 -17.30
N TYR A 29 9.44 7.04 -18.52
CA TYR A 29 9.36 8.46 -18.87
C TYR A 29 8.17 8.81 -19.79
N VAL A 30 8.01 8.09 -20.87
CA VAL A 30 7.01 8.41 -21.90
C VAL A 30 6.33 7.15 -22.38
N ASN A 31 4.99 7.18 -22.42
CA ASN A 31 4.15 6.13 -22.95
C ASN A 31 3.23 6.74 -24.02
N LEU A 32 3.30 6.26 -25.23
CA LEU A 32 2.48 6.73 -26.35
C LEU A 32 1.40 5.70 -26.70
N PHE A 33 0.14 6.08 -26.53
CA PHE A 33 -1.00 5.30 -26.99
C PHE A 33 -1.44 5.76 -28.37
N SER A 34 -1.13 4.98 -29.39
CA SER A 34 -1.50 5.26 -30.79
C SER A 34 -2.49 4.23 -31.30
N GLY A 35 -3.34 4.62 -32.22
CA GLY A 35 -4.30 3.72 -32.86
C GLY A 35 -5.51 4.47 -33.46
N LYS A 36 -6.31 3.77 -34.27
CA LYS A 36 -7.54 4.30 -34.89
C LYS A 36 -8.59 4.70 -33.84
N SER A 37 -9.57 5.49 -34.22
CA SER A 37 -10.74 5.77 -33.37
C SER A 37 -11.41 4.45 -32.94
N GLY A 38 -11.78 4.32 -31.67
CA GLY A 38 -12.38 3.09 -31.15
C GLY A 38 -11.38 2.02 -30.69
N SER A 39 -10.05 2.22 -30.85
CA SER A 39 -9.03 1.22 -30.46
C SER A 39 -8.80 1.10 -28.93
N GLY A 40 -9.57 1.77 -28.09
CA GLY A 40 -9.50 1.65 -26.64
C GLY A 40 -8.52 2.61 -25.92
N LYS A 41 -7.91 3.58 -26.62
CA LYS A 41 -6.99 4.56 -25.98
C LYS A 41 -7.64 5.29 -24.81
N SER A 42 -8.81 5.87 -25.01
CA SER A 42 -9.58 6.56 -23.96
C SER A 42 -10.01 5.58 -22.86
N THR A 43 -10.32 4.33 -23.21
CA THR A 43 -10.70 3.28 -22.26
C THR A 43 -9.59 3.01 -21.23
N VAL A 44 -8.33 3.00 -21.69
CA VAL A 44 -7.16 2.85 -20.79
C VAL A 44 -6.99 4.09 -19.91
N MET A 45 -7.10 5.29 -20.49
CA MET A 45 -6.97 6.54 -19.74
C MET A 45 -8.07 6.68 -18.69
N ASP A 46 -9.32 6.36 -19.03
CA ASP A 46 -10.44 6.38 -18.08
C ASP A 46 -10.24 5.38 -16.93
N ALA A 47 -9.66 4.21 -17.20
CA ALA A 47 -9.33 3.25 -16.15
C ALA A 47 -8.26 3.80 -15.18
N ILE A 48 -7.22 4.47 -15.70
CA ILE A 48 -6.21 5.14 -14.87
C ILE A 48 -6.88 6.20 -13.99
N GLN A 49 -7.79 7.02 -14.55
CA GLN A 49 -8.50 8.03 -13.80
C GLN A 49 -9.38 7.43 -12.69
N VAL A 50 -10.12 6.35 -12.99
CA VAL A 50 -10.94 5.66 -11.98
C VAL A 50 -10.08 5.16 -10.81
N ILE A 51 -8.89 4.63 -11.08
CA ILE A 51 -7.96 4.21 -10.02
C ILE A 51 -7.45 5.42 -9.22
N LEU A 52 -6.97 6.45 -9.91
CA LEU A 52 -6.36 7.62 -9.27
C LEU A 52 -7.37 8.48 -8.50
N TYR A 53 -8.61 8.54 -8.94
CA TYR A 53 -9.67 9.30 -8.23
C TYR A 53 -10.47 8.45 -7.24
N GLY A 54 -10.42 7.14 -7.38
CA GLY A 54 -11.28 6.24 -6.60
C GLY A 54 -12.77 6.58 -6.76
N SER A 55 -13.17 7.18 -7.89
CA SER A 55 -14.52 7.71 -8.10
C SER A 55 -15.16 7.11 -9.33
N PHE A 56 -16.45 6.83 -9.22
CA PHE A 56 -17.27 6.27 -10.31
C PHE A 56 -18.15 7.32 -10.97
N SER A 57 -17.97 8.59 -10.63
CA SER A 57 -18.74 9.68 -11.21
C SER A 57 -18.39 9.85 -12.70
N PRO A 58 -19.39 9.89 -13.59
CA PRO A 58 -19.16 10.12 -15.03
C PRO A 58 -18.49 11.47 -15.32
N SER A 59 -18.50 12.41 -14.37
CA SER A 59 -17.88 13.73 -14.55
C SER A 59 -16.36 13.67 -14.70
N PHE A 60 -15.72 12.60 -14.27
CA PHE A 60 -14.28 12.39 -14.38
C PHE A 60 -13.88 11.63 -15.65
N LEU A 61 -14.83 10.94 -16.28
CA LEU A 61 -14.61 10.10 -17.46
C LEU A 61 -14.90 10.86 -18.76
N ASN A 62 -14.26 10.48 -19.84
CA ASN A 62 -14.52 10.95 -21.22
C ASN A 62 -14.53 12.48 -21.39
N LYS A 63 -13.59 13.21 -20.78
CA LYS A 63 -13.49 14.67 -21.01
C LYS A 63 -13.12 15.06 -22.43
N ALA A 64 -12.65 14.13 -23.25
CA ALA A 64 -12.41 14.36 -24.67
C ALA A 64 -13.69 14.46 -25.50
N ALA A 65 -14.86 14.07 -24.98
CA ALA A 65 -16.16 14.25 -25.62
C ALA A 65 -16.78 15.57 -25.13
N ASP A 66 -16.87 16.55 -26.02
CA ASP A 66 -17.47 17.87 -25.75
C ASP A 66 -18.96 17.81 -25.37
N ASP A 67 -19.63 16.66 -25.55
CA ASP A 67 -21.05 16.46 -25.27
C ASP A 67 -21.30 15.80 -23.95
N ALA A 68 -21.87 16.54 -23.00
CA ALA A 68 -22.34 16.02 -21.72
C ALA A 68 -23.34 14.82 -21.84
N LYS A 69 -24.01 14.69 -22.99
CA LYS A 69 -24.96 13.61 -23.29
C LYS A 69 -24.30 12.27 -23.62
N ASN A 70 -23.01 12.23 -23.98
CA ASN A 70 -22.28 11.02 -24.38
C ASN A 70 -21.30 10.50 -23.32
N ARG A 71 -21.43 10.93 -22.06
CA ARG A 71 -20.55 10.46 -20.98
C ARG A 71 -20.92 9.04 -20.58
N ARG A 72 -19.97 8.13 -20.75
CA ARG A 72 -20.10 6.75 -20.28
C ARG A 72 -20.01 6.69 -18.75
N SER A 73 -20.86 5.88 -18.13
CA SER A 73 -20.73 5.54 -16.71
C SER A 73 -19.66 4.45 -16.51
N VAL A 74 -19.14 4.31 -15.29
CA VAL A 74 -18.24 3.18 -14.96
C VAL A 74 -18.94 1.85 -15.20
N LEU A 75 -20.24 1.75 -14.91
CA LEU A 75 -21.01 0.54 -15.16
C LEU A 75 -21.07 0.19 -16.67
N SER A 76 -21.20 1.21 -17.54
CA SER A 76 -21.15 0.97 -18.99
C SER A 76 -19.78 0.49 -19.45
N TYR A 77 -18.68 0.95 -18.84
CA TYR A 77 -17.35 0.37 -19.07
C TYR A 77 -17.28 -1.07 -18.57
N LEU A 78 -17.77 -1.37 -17.38
CA LEU A 78 -17.77 -2.73 -16.84
C LEU A 78 -18.55 -3.69 -17.76
N ARG A 79 -19.70 -3.28 -18.28
CA ARG A 79 -20.48 -4.07 -19.24
C ARG A 79 -19.89 -4.14 -20.64
N GLY A 80 -18.97 -3.24 -20.96
CA GLY A 80 -18.37 -3.16 -22.29
C GLY A 80 -19.38 -2.66 -23.34
N GLU A 81 -20.22 -1.69 -22.94
CA GLU A 81 -21.20 -1.08 -23.85
C GLU A 81 -20.52 -0.41 -25.03
N GLN A 82 -21.08 -0.59 -26.22
CA GLN A 82 -20.61 -0.01 -27.46
C GLN A 82 -21.51 1.18 -27.87
N LYS A 83 -21.10 1.93 -28.87
CA LYS A 83 -21.86 3.09 -29.35
C LYS A 83 -23.22 2.75 -29.97
N ASP A 84 -23.38 1.52 -30.41
CA ASP A 84 -24.63 0.99 -31.00
C ASP A 84 -25.62 0.49 -29.94
N GLY A 85 -25.29 0.62 -28.67
CA GLY A 85 -26.11 0.18 -27.54
C GLY A 85 -25.95 -1.29 -27.16
N THR A 86 -25.10 -2.06 -27.87
CA THR A 86 -24.78 -3.44 -27.49
C THR A 86 -23.76 -3.47 -26.38
N ALA A 87 -23.76 -4.52 -25.56
CA ALA A 87 -22.80 -4.69 -24.50
C ALA A 87 -22.18 -6.10 -24.51
N ASN A 88 -20.84 -6.17 -24.39
CA ASN A 88 -20.11 -7.43 -24.46
C ASN A 88 -20.50 -8.41 -23.34
N ARG A 89 -20.94 -7.89 -22.20
CA ARG A 89 -21.28 -8.63 -20.97
C ARG A 89 -22.72 -8.38 -20.52
N GLU A 90 -23.61 -8.19 -21.49
CA GLU A 90 -25.04 -8.01 -21.22
C GLU A 90 -25.66 -9.30 -20.68
N GLY A 91 -26.53 -9.18 -19.68
CA GLY A 91 -27.26 -10.32 -19.12
C GLY A 91 -26.38 -11.35 -18.38
N GLN A 92 -25.14 -11.04 -18.06
CA GLN A 92 -24.20 -11.92 -17.38
C GLN A 92 -23.80 -11.37 -16.02
N ASP A 93 -23.51 -12.28 -15.09
CA ASP A 93 -22.80 -11.98 -13.85
C ASP A 93 -21.29 -12.11 -14.14
N PHE A 94 -20.50 -11.12 -13.74
CA PHE A 94 -19.06 -11.14 -13.97
C PHE A 94 -18.29 -10.34 -12.92
N CYS A 95 -16.99 -10.64 -12.84
CA CYS A 95 -16.03 -9.85 -12.08
C CYS A 95 -15.16 -9.01 -13.01
N SER A 96 -14.66 -7.88 -12.51
CA SER A 96 -13.78 -6.98 -13.24
C SER A 96 -12.73 -6.41 -12.29
N GLN A 97 -11.51 -6.19 -12.78
CA GLN A 97 -10.47 -5.48 -12.04
C GLN A 97 -9.77 -4.47 -12.94
N ILE A 98 -9.47 -3.33 -12.34
CA ILE A 98 -8.56 -2.33 -12.88
C ILE A 98 -7.47 -2.09 -11.83
N VAL A 99 -6.21 -2.39 -12.18
CA VAL A 99 -5.10 -2.37 -11.22
C VAL A 99 -3.88 -1.72 -11.83
N LEU A 100 -3.24 -0.81 -11.07
CA LEU A 100 -1.92 -0.24 -11.38
C LEU A 100 -0.85 -0.87 -10.50
N GLU A 101 0.28 -1.19 -11.10
CA GLU A 101 1.51 -1.58 -10.42
C GLU A 101 2.48 -0.41 -10.46
N LEU A 102 3.01 -0.07 -9.29
CA LEU A 102 4.01 0.98 -9.10
C LEU A 102 5.30 0.39 -8.56
N GLN A 103 6.42 0.98 -8.95
CA GLN A 103 7.72 0.68 -8.37
C GLN A 103 8.33 1.92 -7.72
N ASP A 104 8.82 1.75 -6.51
CA ASP A 104 9.74 2.70 -5.89
C ASP A 104 11.15 2.43 -6.42
N THR A 105 11.72 3.36 -7.18
CA THR A 105 13.05 3.18 -7.79
C THR A 105 14.18 3.18 -6.77
N GLY A 106 13.97 3.75 -5.57
CA GLY A 106 14.94 3.77 -4.48
C GLY A 106 15.01 2.44 -3.74
N THR A 107 13.86 1.93 -3.29
CA THR A 107 13.76 0.68 -2.52
C THR A 107 13.60 -0.56 -3.41
N LYS A 108 13.29 -0.39 -4.70
CA LYS A 108 12.94 -1.45 -5.65
C LYS A 108 11.68 -2.25 -5.25
N GLN A 109 10.92 -1.74 -4.30
CA GLN A 109 9.66 -2.36 -3.89
C GLN A 109 8.55 -2.06 -4.88
N TYR A 110 7.68 -3.04 -5.08
CA TYR A 110 6.48 -2.93 -5.90
C TYR A 110 5.24 -2.84 -5.01
N VAL A 111 4.26 -2.07 -5.46
CA VAL A 111 2.94 -1.96 -4.86
C VAL A 111 1.92 -2.02 -5.99
N CYS A 112 0.94 -2.90 -5.86
CA CYS A 112 -0.22 -2.91 -6.71
C CYS A 112 -1.39 -2.26 -5.98
N MET A 113 -2.17 -1.45 -6.69
CA MET A 113 -3.40 -0.90 -6.15
C MET A 113 -4.46 -0.79 -7.24
N GLY A 114 -5.70 -0.97 -6.84
CA GLY A 114 -6.79 -0.97 -7.80
C GLY A 114 -8.15 -1.16 -7.17
N ILE A 115 -9.10 -1.44 -8.06
CA ILE A 115 -10.50 -1.64 -7.72
C ILE A 115 -10.97 -2.93 -8.37
N ALA A 116 -11.63 -3.78 -7.59
CA ALA A 116 -12.30 -4.96 -8.09
C ALA A 116 -13.83 -4.78 -7.95
N PHE A 117 -14.55 -5.26 -8.94
CA PHE A 117 -15.99 -5.13 -9.06
C PHE A 117 -16.63 -6.51 -9.26
N GLU A 118 -17.79 -6.71 -8.65
CA GLU A 118 -18.71 -7.79 -8.97
C GLU A 118 -20.00 -7.19 -9.50
N VAL A 119 -20.32 -7.46 -10.75
CA VAL A 119 -21.50 -6.94 -11.43
C VAL A 119 -22.47 -8.09 -11.72
N ARG A 120 -23.71 -7.92 -11.32
CA ARG A 120 -24.78 -8.85 -11.64
C ARG A 120 -25.55 -8.39 -12.88
N LYS A 121 -26.16 -9.33 -13.58
CA LYS A 121 -26.94 -9.08 -14.82
C LYS A 121 -27.99 -7.99 -14.68
N ASN A 122 -28.60 -7.85 -13.50
CA ASN A 122 -29.71 -6.90 -13.26
C ASN A 122 -29.26 -5.63 -12.53
N ASP A 123 -27.97 -5.40 -12.30
CA ASP A 123 -27.50 -4.21 -11.59
C ASP A 123 -27.69 -2.96 -12.46
N SER A 124 -28.38 -1.95 -11.97
CA SER A 124 -28.52 -0.62 -12.56
C SER A 124 -27.42 0.35 -12.09
N GLU A 125 -26.68 -0.03 -11.05
CA GLU A 125 -25.61 0.74 -10.43
C GLU A 125 -24.52 -0.19 -9.88
N ILE A 126 -23.35 0.37 -9.58
CA ILE A 126 -22.23 -0.40 -8.98
C ILE A 126 -22.51 -0.58 -7.49
N ARG A 127 -22.82 -1.83 -7.09
CA ARG A 127 -23.17 -2.17 -5.69
C ARG A 127 -22.08 -2.89 -4.95
N LYS A 128 -21.31 -3.74 -5.65
CA LYS A 128 -20.27 -4.58 -5.05
C LYS A 128 -18.92 -4.26 -5.67
N PHE A 129 -18.09 -3.65 -4.89
CA PHE A 129 -16.70 -3.36 -5.26
C PHE A 129 -15.82 -3.31 -4.01
N VAL A 130 -14.52 -3.42 -4.22
CA VAL A 130 -13.50 -3.25 -3.19
C VAL A 130 -12.34 -2.43 -3.74
N TYR A 131 -11.91 -1.45 -2.96
CA TYR A 131 -10.61 -0.81 -3.13
C TYR A 131 -9.57 -1.66 -2.42
N PHE A 132 -8.45 -1.92 -3.05
CA PHE A 132 -7.41 -2.73 -2.47
C PHE A 132 -6.01 -2.27 -2.86
N SER A 133 -5.04 -2.67 -2.06
CA SER A 133 -3.63 -2.66 -2.42
C SER A 133 -2.91 -3.88 -1.85
N HIS A 134 -1.80 -4.23 -2.47
CA HIS A 134 -0.88 -5.23 -1.95
C HIS A 134 0.56 -4.93 -2.36
N LEU A 135 1.50 -5.34 -1.53
CA LEU A 135 2.93 -5.30 -1.84
C LEU A 135 3.32 -6.42 -2.81
N GLY A 136 4.43 -6.18 -3.48
CA GLY A 136 4.97 -7.10 -4.48
C GLY A 136 4.43 -6.84 -5.88
N LYS A 137 4.97 -7.60 -6.83
CA LYS A 137 4.56 -7.50 -8.22
C LYS A 137 3.14 -8.03 -8.43
N MET A 138 2.51 -7.53 -9.48
CA MET A 138 1.28 -8.07 -10.02
C MET A 138 1.44 -9.57 -10.31
N PRO A 139 0.45 -10.42 -9.99
CA PRO A 139 0.46 -11.82 -10.40
C PRO A 139 0.69 -11.95 -11.91
N GLU A 140 1.42 -12.97 -12.35
CA GLU A 140 1.72 -13.17 -13.77
C GLU A 140 0.44 -13.31 -14.62
N GLY A 141 -0.57 -13.99 -14.11
CA GLY A 141 -1.88 -14.11 -14.73
C GLY A 141 -2.77 -12.87 -14.65
N GLY A 142 -2.33 -11.77 -14.01
CA GLY A 142 -3.10 -10.53 -13.97
C GLY A 142 -4.45 -10.62 -13.26
N TYR A 143 -4.52 -11.26 -12.08
CA TYR A 143 -5.73 -11.48 -11.28
C TYR A 143 -6.79 -12.34 -11.97
N LEU A 144 -6.34 -13.39 -12.65
CA LEU A 144 -7.19 -14.44 -13.22
C LEU A 144 -7.07 -15.74 -12.41
N THR A 145 -8.17 -16.46 -12.27
CA THR A 145 -8.17 -17.84 -11.76
C THR A 145 -7.47 -18.79 -12.74
N ALA A 146 -7.24 -20.02 -12.33
CA ALA A 146 -6.67 -21.04 -13.21
C ALA A 146 -7.54 -21.31 -14.46
N GLU A 147 -8.85 -21.09 -14.35
CA GLU A 147 -9.82 -21.22 -15.43
C GLU A 147 -9.90 -19.96 -16.33
N GLY A 148 -9.13 -18.90 -16.02
CA GLY A 148 -9.08 -17.66 -16.79
C GLY A 148 -10.18 -16.65 -16.45
N TYR A 149 -10.91 -16.81 -15.36
CA TYR A 149 -11.90 -15.83 -14.90
C TYR A 149 -11.26 -14.76 -14.00
N PRO A 150 -11.68 -13.49 -14.12
CA PRO A 150 -11.23 -12.45 -13.22
C PRO A 150 -11.60 -12.76 -11.75
N TYR A 151 -10.69 -12.48 -10.82
CA TYR A 151 -10.88 -12.71 -9.39
C TYR A 151 -12.16 -12.02 -8.88
N SER A 152 -12.88 -12.73 -8.01
CA SER A 152 -13.95 -12.16 -7.19
C SER A 152 -13.39 -11.25 -6.09
N ASN A 153 -14.26 -10.46 -5.46
CA ASN A 153 -13.88 -9.66 -4.30
C ASN A 153 -13.35 -10.51 -3.14
N GLN A 154 -13.80 -11.76 -3.02
CA GLN A 154 -13.33 -12.70 -2.01
C GLN A 154 -11.90 -13.18 -2.31
N GLU A 155 -11.58 -13.47 -3.55
CA GLU A 155 -10.22 -13.86 -3.97
C GLU A 155 -9.23 -12.70 -3.82
N ILE A 156 -9.65 -11.46 -4.12
CA ILE A 156 -8.84 -10.28 -3.84
C ILE A 156 -8.57 -10.12 -2.34
N ARG A 157 -9.55 -10.37 -1.46
CA ARG A 157 -9.34 -10.38 -0.01
C ARG A 157 -8.34 -11.46 0.40
N ALA A 158 -8.52 -12.68 -0.07
CA ALA A 158 -7.59 -13.78 0.20
C ALA A 158 -6.16 -13.47 -0.25
N LEU A 159 -5.99 -12.86 -1.42
CA LEU A 159 -4.70 -12.40 -1.93
C LEU A 159 -4.06 -11.37 -0.98
N THR A 160 -4.81 -10.34 -0.57
CA THR A 160 -4.28 -9.29 0.33
C THR A 160 -3.91 -9.85 1.70
N GLU A 161 -4.69 -10.78 2.24
CA GLU A 161 -4.39 -11.47 3.51
C GLU A 161 -3.14 -12.35 3.40
N THR A 162 -2.98 -13.08 2.29
CA THR A 162 -1.79 -13.89 2.02
C THR A 162 -0.55 -13.01 1.95
N ARG A 163 -0.61 -11.91 1.20
CA ARG A 163 0.48 -10.92 1.10
C ARG A 163 0.79 -10.27 2.45
N MET A 164 -0.22 -10.01 3.26
CA MET A 164 -0.03 -9.47 4.61
C MET A 164 0.76 -10.45 5.50
N LYS A 165 0.43 -11.74 5.45
CA LYS A 165 1.14 -12.79 6.21
C LYS A 165 2.59 -12.95 5.73
N GLU A 166 2.83 -12.91 4.44
CA GLU A 166 4.17 -12.99 3.84
C GLU A 166 5.04 -11.78 4.23
N THR A 167 4.45 -10.60 4.37
CA THR A 167 5.17 -9.34 4.62
C THR A 167 5.36 -9.05 6.11
N ALA A 168 4.71 -9.76 7.02
CA ALA A 168 4.69 -9.48 8.47
C ALA A 168 6.08 -9.43 9.15
N LYS A 169 7.13 -9.88 8.48
CA LYS A 169 8.52 -9.90 9.00
C LYS A 169 9.39 -8.71 8.58
N GLY A 170 8.90 -7.76 7.80
CA GLY A 170 9.74 -6.62 7.41
C GLY A 170 9.11 -5.66 6.43
N GLY A 171 8.45 -4.60 6.89
CA GLY A 171 8.09 -3.49 6.04
C GLY A 171 6.63 -3.08 6.10
N ARG A 172 6.17 -2.35 5.15
CA ARG A 172 4.84 -1.72 5.06
C ARG A 172 3.67 -2.72 4.92
N ALA A 173 3.60 -3.72 5.81
CA ALA A 173 2.56 -4.77 5.77
C ALA A 173 1.13 -4.19 5.73
N GLU A 174 0.94 -2.99 6.29
CA GLU A 174 -0.32 -2.25 6.28
C GLU A 174 -0.83 -1.87 4.88
N LEU A 175 0.02 -1.93 3.85
CA LEU A 175 -0.40 -1.73 2.46
C LEU A 175 -1.06 -2.97 1.83
N ASN A 176 -1.01 -4.13 2.50
CA ASN A 176 -1.72 -5.33 2.04
C ASN A 176 -3.12 -5.35 2.65
N ARG A 177 -4.06 -4.64 2.07
CA ARG A 177 -5.40 -4.51 2.65
C ARG A 177 -6.50 -4.15 1.65
N ILE A 178 -7.72 -4.37 2.10
CA ILE A 178 -8.94 -3.82 1.52
C ILE A 178 -9.28 -2.51 2.26
N TYR A 179 -9.66 -1.50 1.53
CA TYR A 179 -10.02 -0.19 2.09
C TYR A 179 -11.52 -0.11 2.37
N PRO A 180 -11.92 0.39 3.54
CA PRO A 180 -13.34 0.48 3.91
C PRO A 180 -14.06 1.62 3.18
N SER A 181 -13.35 2.64 2.70
CA SER A 181 -13.93 3.79 2.02
C SER A 181 -12.99 4.34 0.94
N ARG A 182 -13.55 5.16 0.06
CA ARG A 182 -12.80 5.90 -0.95
C ARG A 182 -11.74 6.81 -0.32
N GLU A 183 -12.10 7.49 0.77
CA GLU A 183 -11.21 8.45 1.45
C GLU A 183 -9.97 7.73 2.00
N ALA A 184 -10.14 6.56 2.63
CA ALA A 184 -9.04 5.74 3.13
C ALA A 184 -8.14 5.25 1.99
N TYR A 185 -8.73 4.87 0.85
CA TYR A 185 -8.01 4.46 -0.35
C TYR A 185 -7.20 5.61 -0.93
N ILE A 186 -7.80 6.77 -1.13
CA ILE A 186 -7.18 7.97 -1.73
C ILE A 186 -6.07 8.52 -0.82
N SER A 187 -6.31 8.63 0.49
CA SER A 187 -5.28 9.05 1.44
C SER A 187 -4.06 8.12 1.39
N THR A 188 -4.28 6.79 1.38
CA THR A 188 -3.15 5.85 1.25
C THR A 188 -2.43 6.00 -0.09
N LEU A 189 -3.16 6.19 -1.18
CA LEU A 189 -2.55 6.38 -2.51
C LEU A 189 -1.63 7.60 -2.52
N TYR A 190 -2.13 8.76 -2.14
CA TYR A 190 -1.40 10.02 -2.26
C TYR A 190 -0.36 10.22 -1.17
N ASP A 191 -0.66 9.81 0.07
CA ASP A 191 0.24 10.03 1.20
C ASP A 191 1.34 8.96 1.30
N GLN A 192 1.02 7.69 1.04
CA GLN A 192 1.96 6.60 1.31
C GLN A 192 2.55 5.98 0.04
N ILE A 193 1.74 5.77 -1.00
CA ILE A 193 2.17 5.05 -2.21
C ILE A 193 2.85 6.01 -3.18
N LEU A 194 2.24 7.14 -3.51
CA LEU A 194 2.81 8.16 -4.41
C LEU A 194 3.85 9.05 -3.72
N GLY A 195 3.84 9.14 -2.38
CA GLY A 195 4.85 9.84 -1.60
C GLY A 195 4.51 11.29 -1.28
N TYR A 196 3.40 11.50 -0.57
CA TYR A 196 2.95 12.81 -0.06
C TYR A 196 2.67 13.84 -1.15
N ILE A 197 1.96 13.41 -2.18
CA ILE A 197 1.48 14.31 -3.23
C ILE A 197 0.15 14.93 -2.80
N ASP A 198 -0.01 16.24 -2.99
CA ASP A 198 -1.31 16.90 -2.85
C ASP A 198 -2.27 16.35 -3.91
N GLY A 199 -3.19 15.48 -3.49
CA GLY A 199 -4.14 14.80 -4.35
C GLY A 199 -5.06 15.76 -5.11
N ASN A 200 -5.49 16.86 -4.50
CA ASN A 200 -6.37 17.86 -5.13
C ASN A 200 -5.63 18.61 -6.25
N ARG A 201 -4.40 19.02 -5.97
CA ARG A 201 -3.55 19.66 -6.98
C ARG A 201 -3.22 18.71 -8.13
N PHE A 202 -2.87 17.47 -7.82
CA PHE A 202 -2.60 16.45 -8.83
C PHE A 202 -3.82 16.20 -9.72
N MET A 203 -5.01 16.00 -9.14
CA MET A 203 -6.25 15.79 -9.89
C MET A 203 -6.61 17.01 -10.76
N THR A 204 -6.34 18.23 -10.28
CA THR A 204 -6.57 19.45 -11.06
C THR A 204 -5.64 19.53 -12.26
N MET A 205 -4.36 19.25 -12.07
CA MET A 205 -3.36 19.22 -13.14
C MET A 205 -3.68 18.14 -14.18
N GLU A 206 -4.03 16.94 -13.72
CA GLU A 206 -4.37 15.82 -14.60
C GLU A 206 -5.63 16.10 -15.41
N LYS A 207 -6.67 16.64 -14.79
CA LYS A 207 -7.88 17.10 -15.48
C LYS A 207 -7.58 18.10 -16.59
N SER A 208 -6.68 19.01 -16.32
CA SER A 208 -6.28 20.03 -17.28
C SER A 208 -5.45 19.42 -18.42
N ALA A 209 -4.56 18.49 -18.10
CA ALA A 209 -3.72 17.80 -19.07
C ALA A 209 -4.54 16.94 -20.07
N ILE A 210 -5.59 16.26 -19.61
CA ILE A 210 -6.47 15.43 -20.47
C ILE A 210 -7.34 16.29 -21.39
N ALA A 211 -7.80 17.45 -20.90
CA ALA A 211 -8.61 18.38 -21.68
C ALA A 211 -7.80 19.19 -22.72
N LEU A 212 -6.53 18.88 -22.89
CA LEU A 212 -5.59 19.69 -23.62
C LEU A 212 -5.84 19.63 -25.11
N LYS A 213 -6.45 20.70 -25.64
CA LYS A 213 -6.37 21.06 -27.05
C LYS A 213 -5.12 21.93 -27.19
N MET A 214 -4.06 21.39 -27.80
CA MET A 214 -2.80 22.14 -28.04
C MET A 214 -2.99 23.24 -29.13
N SER A 215 -4.15 23.87 -29.20
CA SER A 215 -4.44 24.91 -30.17
C SER A 215 -3.65 26.21 -29.98
N ASN A 216 -3.15 26.46 -28.73
CA ASN A 216 -2.57 27.76 -28.37
C ASN A 216 -1.06 27.70 -28.06
N GLY A 217 -0.37 26.62 -28.41
CA GLY A 217 1.08 26.46 -28.25
C GLY A 217 1.54 26.02 -26.85
N THR A 218 2.67 25.34 -26.81
CA THR A 218 3.27 24.72 -25.60
C THR A 218 3.59 25.74 -24.48
N GLY A 219 3.96 26.99 -24.88
CA GLY A 219 4.34 28.03 -23.91
C GLY A 219 3.16 28.55 -23.09
N GLN A 220 1.98 28.61 -23.68
CA GLN A 220 0.76 29.02 -22.97
C GLN A 220 0.26 27.91 -22.05
N PHE A 221 0.38 26.67 -22.47
CA PHE A 221 0.09 25.50 -21.64
C PHE A 221 0.93 25.47 -20.36
N ILE A 222 2.25 25.63 -20.50
CA ILE A 222 3.18 25.67 -19.35
C ILE A 222 2.79 26.80 -18.40
N ARG A 223 2.43 27.98 -18.95
CA ARG A 223 2.04 29.14 -18.17
C ARG A 223 0.71 28.96 -17.44
N ASP A 224 -0.28 28.38 -18.11
CA ASP A 224 -1.63 28.24 -17.57
C ASP A 224 -1.77 27.06 -16.58
N TYR A 225 -0.95 26.01 -16.73
CA TYR A 225 -1.11 24.76 -15.95
C TYR A 225 0.09 24.38 -15.08
N MET A 226 1.30 24.77 -15.44
CA MET A 226 2.49 24.48 -14.62
C MET A 226 2.87 25.62 -13.67
N PHE A 227 2.58 26.85 -14.07
CA PHE A 227 2.73 28.01 -13.17
C PHE A 227 1.33 28.47 -12.75
N PRO A 228 0.98 28.43 -11.45
CA PRO A 228 -0.28 28.99 -10.98
C PRO A 228 -0.33 30.46 -11.39
N LYS A 229 -1.45 30.89 -11.99
CA LYS A 229 -1.70 32.31 -12.22
C LYS A 229 -1.59 33.02 -10.88
N SER A 230 -0.62 33.86 -10.72
CA SER A 230 -0.56 34.77 -9.59
C SER A 230 -1.68 35.79 -9.80
N GLU A 231 -2.85 35.52 -9.27
CA GLU A 231 -3.81 36.60 -9.00
C GLU A 231 -3.22 37.45 -7.88
N GLY A 232 -2.79 38.63 -8.20
CA GLY A 232 -2.59 39.84 -7.39
C GLY A 232 -1.84 39.82 -6.05
N ASP A 233 -1.74 38.68 -5.34
CA ASP A 233 -1.25 38.62 -3.96
C ASP A 233 0.03 37.76 -3.82
N THR A 234 1.01 38.01 -4.67
CA THR A 234 2.21 37.18 -4.78
C THR A 234 3.08 37.17 -3.52
N ILE A 235 3.09 38.23 -2.76
CA ILE A 235 3.91 38.37 -1.53
C ILE A 235 3.21 37.71 -0.35
N GLU A 236 1.90 37.88 -0.18
CA GLU A 236 1.13 37.25 0.88
C GLU A 236 1.06 35.73 0.67
N THR A 237 0.78 35.28 -0.54
CA THR A 237 0.74 33.83 -0.86
C THR A 237 2.10 33.14 -0.67
N ILE A 238 3.21 33.82 -1.02
CA ILE A 238 4.57 33.32 -0.76
C ILE A 238 4.85 33.34 0.75
N SER A 239 4.40 34.32 1.49
CA SER A 239 4.53 34.38 2.94
C SER A 239 3.76 33.29 3.65
N GLU A 240 2.53 33.01 3.23
CA GLU A 240 1.72 31.89 3.74
C GLU A 240 2.34 30.53 3.41
N GLN A 241 2.84 30.34 2.19
CA GLN A 241 3.52 29.09 1.79
C GLN A 241 4.83 28.90 2.55
N LEU A 242 5.59 29.95 2.81
CA LEU A 242 6.78 29.90 3.66
C LEU A 242 6.43 29.65 5.12
N GLY A 243 5.30 30.19 5.62
CA GLY A 243 4.76 29.87 6.93
C GLY A 243 4.42 28.38 7.05
N ALA A 244 3.64 27.86 6.11
CA ALA A 244 3.29 26.44 6.07
C ALA A 244 4.52 25.52 5.95
N TYR A 245 5.54 25.91 5.18
CA TYR A 245 6.79 25.18 5.09
C TYR A 245 7.55 25.16 6.42
N ARG A 246 7.60 26.29 7.14
CA ARG A 246 8.22 26.37 8.48
C ARG A 246 7.50 25.45 9.48
N ASP A 247 6.17 25.47 9.49
CA ASP A 247 5.37 24.61 10.36
C ASP A 247 5.59 23.13 10.10
N ILE A 248 5.70 22.74 8.82
CA ILE A 248 6.01 21.36 8.43
C ILE A 248 7.42 20.98 8.88
N LYS A 249 8.39 21.87 8.68
CA LYS A 249 9.78 21.65 9.11
C LYS A 249 9.87 21.46 10.62
N GLU A 250 9.21 22.31 11.40
CA GLU A 250 9.17 22.21 12.86
C GLU A 250 8.53 20.88 13.31
N LYS A 251 7.45 20.45 12.66
CA LYS A 251 6.84 19.13 12.92
C LYS A 251 7.79 17.98 12.59
N ILE A 252 8.56 18.07 11.52
CA ILE A 252 9.59 17.06 11.16
C ILE A 252 10.66 17.00 12.24
N ASP A 253 11.20 18.14 12.68
CA ASP A 253 12.22 18.21 13.72
C ASP A 253 11.72 17.59 15.05
N VAL A 254 10.46 17.87 15.41
CA VAL A 254 9.81 17.27 16.58
C VAL A 254 9.67 15.75 16.43
N LEU A 255 9.29 15.26 15.25
CA LEU A 255 9.16 13.83 14.98
C LEU A 255 10.52 13.14 14.99
N GLU A 256 11.57 13.73 14.42
CA GLU A 256 12.92 13.19 14.46
C GLU A 256 13.44 13.06 15.90
N ASN A 257 13.20 14.07 16.75
CA ASN A 257 13.52 14.03 18.16
C ASN A 257 12.77 12.91 18.88
N LYS A 258 11.46 12.72 18.62
CA LYS A 258 10.68 11.62 19.18
C LYS A 258 11.20 10.27 18.75
N ILE A 259 11.55 10.10 17.48
CA ILE A 259 12.17 8.88 16.96
C ILE A 259 13.50 8.59 17.68
N GLY A 260 14.32 9.61 17.90
CA GLY A 260 15.57 9.52 18.66
C GLY A 260 15.35 9.04 20.10
N MET A 261 14.35 9.61 20.78
CA MET A 261 13.97 9.18 22.14
C MET A 261 13.46 7.74 22.18
N LEU A 262 12.60 7.35 21.26
CA LEU A 262 12.06 5.98 21.16
C LEU A 262 13.16 4.95 20.87
N LYS A 263 14.16 5.28 20.06
CA LYS A 263 15.34 4.42 19.86
C LYS A 263 16.10 4.19 21.17
N LYS A 264 16.34 5.25 21.94
CA LYS A 264 16.99 5.14 23.27
C LYS A 264 16.18 4.28 24.24
N VAL A 265 14.86 4.47 24.29
CA VAL A 265 13.97 3.64 25.13
C VAL A 265 14.06 2.17 24.74
N ARG A 266 14.04 1.87 23.43
CA ARG A 266 14.17 0.50 22.93
C ARG A 266 15.51 -0.12 23.30
N GLU A 267 16.62 0.59 23.14
CA GLU A 267 17.96 0.12 23.50
C GLU A 267 18.07 -0.14 24.99
N THR A 268 17.53 0.76 25.82
CA THR A 268 17.51 0.60 27.27
C THR A 268 16.64 -0.59 27.68
N GLY A 269 15.50 -0.78 27.05
CA GLY A 269 14.63 -1.95 27.24
C GLY A 269 15.32 -3.27 26.91
N GLN A 270 16.07 -3.32 25.81
CA GLN A 270 16.86 -4.49 25.45
C GLN A 270 17.96 -4.79 26.48
N LYS A 271 18.69 -3.77 26.92
CA LYS A 271 19.70 -3.91 28.00
C LYS A 271 19.08 -4.43 29.27
N LEU A 272 17.94 -3.88 29.69
CA LEU A 272 17.21 -4.32 30.87
C LEU A 272 16.82 -5.81 30.81
N THR A 273 16.33 -6.23 29.64
CA THR A 273 15.96 -7.64 29.42
C THR A 273 17.16 -8.58 29.53
N MET A 274 18.29 -8.19 28.93
CA MET A 274 19.55 -8.95 29.02
C MET A 274 20.03 -9.03 30.48
N THR A 275 20.09 -7.90 31.17
CA THR A 275 20.54 -7.86 32.59
C THR A 275 19.63 -8.69 33.47
N ARG A 276 18.32 -8.67 33.29
CA ARG A 276 17.38 -9.54 34.01
C ARG A 276 17.66 -11.04 33.78
N ALA A 277 17.91 -11.42 32.54
CA ALA A 277 18.27 -12.79 32.20
C ALA A 277 19.59 -13.23 32.88
N ASP A 278 20.57 -12.33 32.91
CA ASP A 278 21.85 -12.62 33.57
C ASP A 278 21.70 -12.71 35.10
N ILE A 279 20.88 -11.89 35.72
CA ILE A 279 20.56 -12.00 37.18
C ILE A 279 19.94 -13.36 37.48
N VAL A 280 18.98 -13.82 36.67
CA VAL A 280 18.35 -15.13 36.86
C VAL A 280 19.37 -16.26 36.73
N LYS A 281 20.29 -16.18 35.76
CA LYS A 281 21.39 -17.16 35.63
C LYS A 281 22.31 -17.16 36.85
N GLN A 282 22.75 -15.98 37.32
CA GLN A 282 23.61 -15.88 38.50
C GLN A 282 22.91 -16.40 39.76
N GLN A 283 21.63 -16.10 39.95
CA GLN A 283 20.85 -16.64 41.04
C GLN A 283 20.74 -18.18 41.00
N ALA A 284 20.61 -18.76 39.79
CA ALA A 284 20.61 -20.21 39.63
C ALA A 284 21.97 -20.82 40.01
N VAL A 285 23.08 -20.19 39.62
CA VAL A 285 24.44 -20.64 39.99
C VAL A 285 24.66 -20.58 41.50
N ILE A 286 24.26 -19.48 42.16
CA ILE A 286 24.36 -19.35 43.62
C ILE A 286 23.59 -20.48 44.31
N ARG A 287 22.35 -20.76 43.90
CA ARG A 287 21.56 -21.87 44.45
C ARG A 287 22.22 -23.23 44.25
N CYS A 288 22.88 -23.46 43.12
CA CYS A 288 23.63 -24.69 42.88
C CYS A 288 24.80 -24.83 43.85
N ILE A 289 25.54 -23.75 44.10
CA ILE A 289 26.66 -23.73 45.09
C ILE A 289 26.13 -24.01 46.50
N ASP A 290 25.04 -23.35 46.91
CA ASP A 290 24.42 -23.57 48.22
C ASP A 290 23.98 -25.04 48.41
N ILE A 291 23.44 -25.66 47.37
CA ILE A 291 23.05 -27.08 47.38
C ILE A 291 24.28 -27.98 47.52
N GLU A 292 25.37 -27.65 46.83
CA GLU A 292 26.62 -28.42 46.89
C GLU A 292 27.27 -28.34 48.25
N ASP A 293 27.31 -27.14 48.84
CA ASP A 293 27.79 -26.95 50.22
C ASP A 293 26.94 -27.69 51.26
N LEU A 294 25.62 -27.70 51.11
CA LEU A 294 24.75 -28.48 52.00
C LEU A 294 24.97 -29.98 51.85
N LYS A 295 25.18 -30.51 50.63
CA LYS A 295 25.52 -31.91 50.39
C LYS A 295 26.83 -32.29 51.09
N ASN A 296 27.88 -31.48 50.89
CA ASN A 296 29.17 -31.71 51.50
C ASN A 296 29.08 -31.72 53.04
N ARG A 297 28.24 -30.85 53.64
CA ARG A 297 27.95 -30.84 55.07
C ARG A 297 27.22 -32.08 55.53
N ILE A 298 26.24 -32.54 54.79
CA ILE A 298 25.51 -33.79 55.08
C ILE A 298 26.48 -34.98 55.07
N ASP A 299 27.31 -35.08 54.03
CA ASP A 299 28.29 -36.16 53.90
C ASP A 299 29.30 -36.15 55.05
N ALA A 300 29.79 -34.99 55.46
CA ALA A 300 30.67 -34.85 56.65
C ALA A 300 29.98 -35.30 57.95
N LEU A 301 28.73 -34.92 58.18
CA LEU A 301 27.93 -35.33 59.32
C LEU A 301 27.64 -36.81 59.33
N LEU A 302 27.38 -37.41 58.19
CA LEU A 302 27.21 -38.87 58.09
C LEU A 302 28.50 -39.64 58.46
N GLN A 303 29.64 -39.16 57.94
CA GLN A 303 30.96 -39.73 58.34
C GLN A 303 31.24 -39.62 59.86
N ASP A 304 30.92 -38.48 60.48
CA ASP A 304 31.07 -38.30 61.92
C ASP A 304 30.09 -39.18 62.73
N GLN A 305 28.90 -39.38 62.24
CA GLN A 305 27.91 -40.27 62.78
C GLN A 305 28.44 -41.74 62.76
N ASP A 306 28.96 -42.18 61.65
CA ASP A 306 29.51 -43.53 61.45
C ASP A 306 30.71 -43.74 62.41
N ARG A 307 31.66 -42.78 62.50
CA ARG A 307 32.78 -42.81 63.45
C ARG A 307 32.30 -42.87 64.87
N THR A 308 31.27 -42.13 65.20
CA THR A 308 30.74 -42.11 66.60
C THR A 308 30.03 -43.42 66.90
N GLN A 309 29.32 -44.01 65.91
CA GLN A 309 28.73 -45.35 66.11
C GLN A 309 29.78 -46.45 66.25
N GLU A 310 30.90 -46.40 65.54
CA GLU A 310 32.01 -47.33 65.68
C GLU A 310 32.62 -47.23 67.03
N ARG A 311 32.92 -46.00 67.51
CA ARG A 311 33.42 -45.78 68.91
C ARG A 311 32.46 -46.29 69.96
N LEU A 312 31.17 -46.11 69.84
CA LEU A 312 30.15 -46.63 70.71
C LEU A 312 30.11 -48.17 70.75
N ARG A 313 30.35 -48.82 69.56
CA ARG A 313 30.48 -50.27 69.50
C ARG A 313 31.73 -50.78 70.19
N GLU A 314 32.88 -50.11 70.03
CA GLU A 314 34.13 -50.43 70.69
C GLU A 314 34.03 -50.25 72.22
N LEU A 315 33.32 -49.25 72.75
CA LEU A 315 33.11 -49.04 74.19
C LEU A 315 32.08 -49.97 74.80
N ARG A 316 31.31 -50.72 74.01
CA ARG A 316 30.32 -51.71 74.47
C ARG A 316 30.86 -53.13 74.47
N GLN A 317 32.06 -53.35 73.96
CA GLN A 317 32.84 -54.61 74.09
C GLN A 317 33.72 -54.52 75.27
#